data_55d64227824c0495480472d395d5f536
#
_entry.id   55d64227824c0495480472d395d5f536
#
_cell.length_a   1.000
_cell.length_b   1.000
_cell.length_c   1.000
_cell.angle_alpha   90.00
_cell.angle_beta   90.00
_cell.angle_gamma   90.00
#
_symmetry.space_group_name_H-M   'P 1'
#
loop_
_entity.id
_entity.type
_entity.pdbx_description
1 polymer ?
#
loop_
_entity_poly.entity_id
_entity_poly.type
_entity_poly.pdbx_seq_one_letter_code
_entity_poly.pdbx_strand_id
1 'polypeptide(L)'
;MNTLWKVAALTVVAASVTGCYTRTREVVREQPIVQQQPVIERQTVVQQPMQQEPRVIERERVVVVQQPTAPVESIPPAPAPTGYSWVQGHYQWQNGDWVWKPGYWMQGSIRPIPSALQENVPSNPPRPTSRWIPGHWSLAGNDWVWVRGHWL
;
A
#
# COMPACT_ATOMS: atom_id res chain seq x y z
N MET A 1 12.15 -47.54 -28.33
CA MET A 1 11.95 -47.81 -29.78
C MET A 1 11.57 -46.46 -30.39
N ASN A 2 12.49 -46.02 -31.26
CA ASN A 2 12.34 -45.14 -32.43
C ASN A 2 11.75 -43.75 -32.23
N THR A 3 12.61 -42.75 -32.14
CA THR A 3 13.25 -41.92 -33.21
C THR A 3 12.26 -41.24 -34.16
N LEU A 4 12.35 -39.91 -34.26
CA LEU A 4 12.72 -39.24 -35.51
C LEU A 4 12.76 -37.72 -35.36
N TRP A 5 13.94 -37.20 -35.52
CA TRP A 5 14.39 -35.87 -35.84
C TRP A 5 13.76 -35.34 -37.15
N LYS A 6 13.36 -34.07 -37.18
CA LYS A 6 13.27 -33.32 -38.44
C LYS A 6 13.94 -31.96 -38.25
N VAL A 7 15.08 -31.86 -38.96
CA VAL A 7 15.83 -30.63 -39.20
C VAL A 7 15.10 -29.83 -40.28
N ALA A 8 14.86 -28.57 -40.07
CA ALA A 8 14.39 -27.63 -41.10
C ALA A 8 15.46 -26.55 -41.29
N ALA A 9 16.02 -26.53 -42.48
CA ALA A 9 17.03 -25.60 -42.96
C ALA A 9 16.45 -24.20 -43.19
N LEU A 10 17.13 -23.18 -42.68
CA LEU A 10 16.81 -21.76 -42.91
C LEU A 10 17.69 -21.27 -44.07
N THR A 11 17.09 -20.95 -45.23
CA THR A 11 17.72 -20.31 -46.37
C THR A 11 17.76 -18.79 -46.15
N VAL A 12 18.97 -18.25 -46.14
CA VAL A 12 19.24 -16.80 -46.11
C VAL A 12 19.26 -16.33 -47.56
N VAL A 13 18.35 -15.38 -47.91
CA VAL A 13 18.38 -14.63 -49.16
C VAL A 13 19.06 -13.29 -48.93
N ALA A 14 20.24 -13.13 -49.49
CA ALA A 14 20.94 -11.85 -49.53
C ALA A 14 20.44 -11.02 -50.72
N ALA A 15 19.79 -9.89 -50.45
CA ALA A 15 19.44 -8.88 -51.48
C ALA A 15 20.53 -7.81 -51.55
N SER A 16 21.29 -7.78 -52.60
CA SER A 16 22.26 -6.75 -52.94
C SER A 16 21.55 -5.57 -53.59
N VAL A 17 21.57 -4.41 -52.93
CA VAL A 17 21.07 -3.13 -53.48
C VAL A 17 22.25 -2.34 -54.02
N THR A 18 22.36 -2.31 -55.34
CA THR A 18 23.32 -1.47 -56.06
C THR A 18 22.80 -0.04 -56.14
N GLY A 19 23.31 0.87 -55.30
CA GLY A 19 22.98 2.27 -55.32
C GLY A 19 23.84 3.04 -56.32
N CYS A 20 23.24 3.64 -57.37
CA CYS A 20 23.90 4.55 -58.29
C CYS A 20 24.25 5.86 -57.58
N TYR A 21 25.57 6.16 -57.56
CA TYR A 21 26.11 7.44 -57.08
C TYR A 21 26.08 8.45 -58.20
N THR A 22 25.13 9.39 -58.20
CA THR A 22 25.13 10.58 -59.06
C THR A 22 25.92 11.69 -58.40
N ARG A 23 27.09 11.97 -58.95
CA ARG A 23 28.00 13.04 -58.52
C ARG A 23 27.53 14.36 -59.09
N THR A 24 26.80 15.15 -58.31
CA THR A 24 26.42 16.53 -58.67
C THR A 24 27.62 17.46 -58.41
N ARG A 25 28.14 18.11 -59.45
CA ARG A 25 29.15 19.17 -59.33
C ARG A 25 28.43 20.41 -58.84
N GLU A 26 28.71 20.82 -57.60
CA GLU A 26 28.29 22.07 -57.04
C GLU A 26 29.21 23.19 -57.58
N VAL A 27 28.62 24.13 -58.31
CA VAL A 27 29.30 25.34 -58.78
C VAL A 27 29.35 26.31 -57.62
N VAL A 28 30.53 26.50 -57.05
CA VAL A 28 30.77 27.50 -56.01
C VAL A 28 30.68 28.90 -56.67
N ARG A 29 29.59 29.60 -56.44
CA ARG A 29 29.49 31.06 -56.69
C ARG A 29 30.09 31.77 -55.47
N GLU A 30 31.22 32.44 -55.67
CA GLU A 30 31.76 33.37 -54.71
C GLU A 30 30.79 34.53 -54.49
N GLN A 31 30.22 34.64 -53.30
CA GLN A 31 29.46 35.81 -52.89
C GLN A 31 30.39 36.83 -52.23
N PRO A 32 30.18 38.12 -52.40
CA PRO A 32 31.01 39.16 -51.83
C PRO A 32 30.87 39.17 -50.30
N ILE A 33 31.98 39.24 -49.60
CA ILE A 33 32.08 39.34 -48.17
C ILE A 33 31.50 40.68 -47.71
N VAL A 34 30.25 40.63 -47.22
CA VAL A 34 29.67 41.74 -46.46
C VAL A 34 30.21 41.62 -45.03
N GLN A 35 31.06 42.57 -44.63
CA GLN A 35 31.49 42.70 -43.25
C GLN A 35 30.30 43.00 -42.37
N GLN A 36 29.78 41.98 -41.72
CA GLN A 36 28.78 42.16 -40.67
C GLN A 36 29.52 42.59 -39.37
N GLN A 37 29.16 43.77 -38.90
CA GLN A 37 29.54 44.23 -37.57
C GLN A 37 29.08 43.25 -36.51
N PRO A 38 29.87 43.03 -35.41
CA PRO A 38 29.44 42.15 -34.36
C PRO A 38 28.22 42.72 -33.64
N VAL A 39 27.04 42.14 -33.94
CA VAL A 39 25.85 42.35 -33.11
C VAL A 39 26.13 41.72 -31.77
N ILE A 40 26.33 42.56 -30.74
CA ILE A 40 26.41 42.09 -29.33
C ILE A 40 25.00 41.65 -28.99
N GLU A 41 24.73 40.36 -29.21
CA GLU A 41 23.53 39.72 -28.79
C GLU A 41 23.57 39.62 -27.23
N ARG A 42 22.83 40.54 -26.56
CA ARG A 42 22.58 40.41 -25.13
C ARG A 42 21.84 39.12 -24.91
N GLN A 43 22.58 38.11 -24.51
CA GLN A 43 21.92 36.89 -24.00
C GLN A 43 21.11 37.30 -22.78
N THR A 44 19.82 37.47 -22.96
CA THR A 44 18.88 37.51 -21.87
C THR A 44 18.90 36.12 -21.24
N VAL A 45 19.63 35.98 -20.15
CA VAL A 45 19.56 34.75 -19.34
C VAL A 45 18.13 34.64 -18.82
N VAL A 46 17.30 33.93 -19.57
CA VAL A 46 16.01 33.48 -19.05
C VAL A 46 16.30 32.51 -17.95
N GLN A 47 16.26 33.03 -16.71
CA GLN A 47 16.24 32.16 -15.54
C GLN A 47 15.01 31.27 -15.67
N GLN A 48 15.23 30.03 -16.08
CA GLN A 48 14.20 29.02 -16.01
C GLN A 48 13.75 28.94 -14.55
N PRO A 49 12.43 29.07 -14.25
CA PRO A 49 11.97 28.86 -12.89
C PRO A 49 12.40 27.46 -12.50
N MET A 50 13.18 27.37 -11.40
CA MET A 50 13.52 26.09 -10.81
C MET A 50 12.20 25.37 -10.56
N GLN A 51 11.94 24.33 -11.36
CA GLN A 51 10.88 23.40 -11.06
C GLN A 51 11.22 22.80 -9.71
N GLN A 52 10.54 23.28 -8.67
CA GLN A 52 10.58 22.63 -7.38
C GLN A 52 10.02 21.23 -7.62
N GLU A 53 10.91 20.25 -7.60
CA GLU A 53 10.49 18.86 -7.58
C GLU A 53 9.44 18.70 -6.48
N PRO A 54 8.28 18.08 -6.78
CA PRO A 54 7.26 17.86 -5.77
C PRO A 54 7.91 17.08 -4.63
N ARG A 55 8.10 17.74 -3.48
CA ARG A 55 8.53 17.04 -2.27
C ARG A 55 7.46 16.01 -1.99
N VAL A 56 7.77 14.76 -2.25
CA VAL A 56 6.97 13.62 -1.80
C VAL A 56 7.00 13.69 -0.27
N ILE A 57 5.95 14.28 0.30
CA ILE A 57 5.73 14.21 1.73
C ILE A 57 5.36 12.77 2.00
N GLU A 58 6.33 11.97 2.38
CA GLU A 58 6.11 10.61 2.86
C GLU A 58 5.28 10.71 4.14
N ARG A 59 3.96 10.61 3.98
CA ARG A 59 3.06 10.58 5.12
C ARG A 59 3.35 9.29 5.88
N GLU A 60 3.86 9.41 7.09
CA GLU A 60 4.02 8.28 8.00
C GLU A 60 2.67 7.54 8.07
N ARG A 61 2.68 6.29 7.61
CA ARG A 61 1.48 5.47 7.67
C ARG A 61 1.30 4.98 9.10
N VAL A 62 0.19 5.36 9.70
CA VAL A 62 -0.19 4.83 11.01
C VAL A 62 -0.38 3.32 10.90
N VAL A 63 0.38 2.58 11.68
CA VAL A 63 0.23 1.12 11.78
C VAL A 63 -0.85 0.81 12.79
N VAL A 64 -1.97 0.24 12.32
CA VAL A 64 -3.08 -0.19 13.16
C VAL A 64 -2.97 -1.70 13.38
N VAL A 65 -2.92 -2.15 14.64
CA VAL A 65 -2.95 -3.56 14.99
C VAL A 65 -4.41 -4.03 15.00
N GLN A 66 -4.89 -4.44 13.84
CA GLN A 66 -6.28 -4.85 13.70
C GLN A 66 -6.60 -6.09 14.54
N GLN A 67 -7.78 -6.09 15.15
CA GLN A 67 -8.33 -7.28 15.78
C GLN A 67 -8.61 -8.34 14.70
N PRO A 68 -8.18 -9.60 14.88
CA PRO A 68 -8.47 -10.65 13.92
C PRO A 68 -9.98 -10.92 13.77
N THR A 69 -10.37 -11.54 12.67
CA THR A 69 -11.75 -12.01 12.51
C THR A 69 -12.07 -13.07 13.57
N ALA A 70 -13.19 -12.89 14.26
CA ALA A 70 -13.62 -13.85 15.28
C ALA A 70 -13.88 -15.22 14.66
N PRO A 71 -13.43 -16.32 15.30
CA PRO A 71 -13.84 -17.66 14.92
C PRO A 71 -15.36 -17.84 15.01
N VAL A 72 -15.91 -18.70 14.18
CA VAL A 72 -17.30 -19.11 14.31
C VAL A 72 -17.43 -20.02 15.51
N GLU A 73 -18.20 -19.60 16.50
CA GLU A 73 -18.49 -20.41 17.69
C GLU A 73 -19.89 -21.00 17.63
N SER A 74 -19.99 -22.25 18.02
CA SER A 74 -21.28 -22.88 18.28
C SER A 74 -21.66 -22.67 19.74
N ILE A 75 -22.76 -21.99 19.99
CA ILE A 75 -23.34 -21.92 21.34
C ILE A 75 -23.73 -23.34 21.72
N PRO A 76 -23.32 -23.85 22.92
CA PRO A 76 -23.72 -25.17 23.35
C PRO A 76 -25.25 -25.32 23.36
N PRO A 77 -25.79 -26.46 22.91
CA PRO A 77 -27.24 -26.65 22.90
C PRO A 77 -27.83 -26.52 24.30
N ALA A 78 -29.00 -25.90 24.38
CA ALA A 78 -29.75 -25.77 25.64
C ALA A 78 -30.06 -27.18 26.24
N PRO A 79 -30.26 -27.27 27.57
CA PRO A 79 -30.57 -26.15 28.45
C PRO A 79 -29.32 -25.48 29.03
N ALA A 80 -29.33 -24.15 29.10
CA ALA A 80 -28.37 -23.40 29.85
C ALA A 80 -28.42 -23.80 31.34
N PRO A 81 -27.29 -23.85 32.06
CA PRO A 81 -27.31 -24.02 33.50
C PRO A 81 -28.13 -22.93 34.18
N THR A 82 -28.98 -23.31 35.15
CA THR A 82 -29.82 -22.35 35.86
C THR A 82 -29.00 -21.24 36.51
N GLY A 83 -29.32 -19.99 36.29
CA GLY A 83 -28.61 -18.85 36.82
C GLY A 83 -27.30 -18.51 36.11
N TYR A 84 -27.05 -19.10 34.93
CA TYR A 84 -25.89 -18.77 34.11
C TYR A 84 -26.31 -18.10 32.80
N SER A 85 -25.45 -17.23 32.31
CA SER A 85 -25.56 -16.61 30.98
C SER A 85 -24.35 -17.00 30.12
N TRP A 86 -24.60 -17.12 28.82
CA TRP A 86 -23.52 -17.36 27.86
C TRP A 86 -22.76 -16.08 27.59
N VAL A 87 -21.46 -16.08 27.87
CA VAL A 87 -20.52 -15.05 27.42
C VAL A 87 -20.03 -15.44 26.06
N GLN A 88 -20.28 -14.59 25.05
CA GLN A 88 -19.75 -14.83 23.70
C GLN A 88 -18.24 -14.77 23.67
N GLY A 89 -17.64 -15.58 22.81
CA GLY A 89 -16.23 -15.49 22.55
C GLY A 89 -15.83 -14.09 22.05
N HIS A 90 -14.69 -13.63 22.52
CA HIS A 90 -14.21 -12.29 22.22
C HIS A 90 -12.69 -12.22 22.27
N TYR A 91 -12.12 -11.24 21.59
CA TYR A 91 -10.70 -10.95 21.71
C TYR A 91 -10.42 -10.03 22.90
N GLN A 92 -9.34 -10.33 23.59
CA GLN A 92 -8.77 -9.46 24.61
C GLN A 92 -7.35 -9.07 24.20
N TRP A 93 -7.01 -7.81 24.43
CA TRP A 93 -5.63 -7.34 24.24
C TRP A 93 -4.81 -7.74 25.47
N GLN A 94 -3.83 -8.62 25.30
CA GLN A 94 -2.97 -9.14 26.37
C GLN A 94 -1.53 -9.30 25.88
N ASN A 95 -0.57 -8.82 26.67
CA ASN A 95 0.87 -8.98 26.39
C ASN A 95 1.32 -8.53 25.00
N GLY A 96 0.66 -7.52 24.45
CA GLY A 96 1.03 -6.97 23.13
C GLY A 96 0.39 -7.66 21.93
N ASP A 97 -0.61 -8.52 22.15
CA ASP A 97 -1.31 -9.24 21.09
C ASP A 97 -2.80 -9.46 21.39
N TRP A 98 -3.57 -9.78 20.35
CA TRP A 98 -4.97 -10.18 20.45
C TRP A 98 -5.09 -11.65 20.79
N VAL A 99 -5.65 -11.93 21.97
CA VAL A 99 -5.87 -13.30 22.45
C VAL A 99 -7.36 -13.62 22.38
N TRP A 100 -7.71 -14.68 21.67
CA TRP A 100 -9.08 -15.18 21.63
C TRP A 100 -9.48 -15.83 22.93
N LYS A 101 -10.59 -15.39 23.53
CA LYS A 101 -11.26 -16.05 24.66
C LYS A 101 -12.51 -16.73 24.12
N PRO A 102 -12.55 -18.07 24.09
CA PRO A 102 -13.75 -18.79 23.67
C PRO A 102 -14.96 -18.47 24.56
N GLY A 103 -16.14 -18.61 24.01
CA GLY A 103 -17.35 -18.43 24.80
C GLY A 103 -17.46 -19.43 25.96
N TYR A 104 -18.10 -19.02 27.02
CA TYR A 104 -18.26 -19.83 28.23
C TYR A 104 -19.52 -19.45 29.03
N TRP A 105 -19.98 -20.36 29.86
CA TRP A 105 -21.06 -20.07 30.81
C TRP A 105 -20.53 -19.37 32.05
N MET A 106 -21.16 -18.25 32.39
CA MET A 106 -20.82 -17.48 33.58
C MET A 106 -22.06 -17.27 34.43
N GLN A 107 -21.90 -17.41 35.77
CA GLN A 107 -22.99 -17.21 36.71
C GLN A 107 -23.46 -15.75 36.71
N GLY A 108 -24.77 -15.55 36.70
CA GLY A 108 -25.38 -14.23 36.67
C GLY A 108 -25.95 -13.84 35.33
N SER A 109 -26.49 -12.63 35.26
CA SER A 109 -27.00 -12.05 34.01
C SER A 109 -25.93 -11.21 33.35
N ILE A 110 -25.61 -11.56 32.11
CA ILE A 110 -24.63 -10.84 31.30
C ILE A 110 -25.32 -10.41 30.00
N ARG A 111 -25.14 -9.16 29.65
CA ARG A 111 -25.65 -8.63 28.37
C ARG A 111 -24.77 -9.12 27.20
N PRO A 112 -25.35 -9.26 26.01
CA PRO A 112 -24.54 -9.50 24.80
C PRO A 112 -23.49 -8.40 24.62
N ILE A 113 -22.39 -8.73 23.93
CA ILE A 113 -21.36 -7.76 23.57
C ILE A 113 -22.00 -6.62 22.76
N PRO A 114 -21.87 -5.36 23.18
CA PRO A 114 -22.39 -4.25 22.39
C PRO A 114 -21.62 -4.08 21.08
N SER A 115 -22.23 -3.39 20.12
CA SER A 115 -21.54 -3.03 18.89
C SER A 115 -20.29 -2.19 19.19
N ALA A 116 -19.23 -2.39 18.41
CA ALA A 116 -18.00 -1.64 18.57
C ALA A 116 -18.26 -0.13 18.37
N LEU A 117 -17.68 0.69 19.25
CA LEU A 117 -17.77 2.14 19.12
C LEU A 117 -16.82 2.60 18.01
N GLN A 118 -17.28 3.57 17.21
CA GLN A 118 -16.46 4.17 16.18
C GLN A 118 -15.47 5.14 16.81
N GLU A 119 -14.19 4.95 16.56
CA GLU A 119 -13.12 5.82 17.01
C GLU A 119 -12.30 6.31 15.83
N ASN A 120 -11.91 7.58 15.87
CA ASN A 120 -10.98 8.10 14.87
C ASN A 120 -9.56 7.73 15.26
N VAL A 121 -8.86 7.07 14.33
CA VAL A 121 -7.43 6.80 14.50
C VAL A 121 -6.67 8.11 14.37
N PRO A 122 -5.89 8.54 15.39
CA PRO A 122 -5.11 9.76 15.28
C PRO A 122 -4.05 9.64 14.17
N SER A 123 -3.91 10.68 13.37
CA SER A 123 -2.98 10.69 12.23
C SER A 123 -1.51 10.85 12.64
N ASN A 124 -1.25 11.31 13.87
CA ASN A 124 0.09 11.62 14.36
C ASN A 124 0.51 10.62 15.44
N PRO A 125 1.32 9.60 15.11
CA PRO A 125 1.86 8.71 16.11
C PRO A 125 2.87 9.45 16.99
N PRO A 126 2.95 9.15 18.31
CA PRO A 126 3.89 9.81 19.21
C PRO A 126 5.36 9.46 18.90
N ARG A 127 5.61 8.36 18.19
CA ARG A 127 6.91 7.91 17.70
C ARG A 127 6.73 7.19 16.35
N PRO A 128 7.72 7.17 15.47
CA PRO A 128 7.65 6.45 14.20
C PRO A 128 7.34 4.94 14.33
N THR A 129 7.72 4.35 15.47
CA THR A 129 7.50 2.93 15.76
C THR A 129 6.18 2.65 16.50
N SER A 130 5.42 3.69 16.87
CA SER A 130 4.15 3.53 17.58
C SER A 130 3.12 2.81 16.72
N ARG A 131 2.35 1.95 17.36
CA ARG A 131 1.25 1.20 16.75
C ARG A 131 -0.05 1.53 17.44
N TRP A 132 -1.10 1.74 16.69
CA TRP A 132 -2.43 2.02 17.22
C TRP A 132 -3.16 0.71 17.53
N ILE A 133 -3.62 0.57 18.78
CA ILE A 133 -4.52 -0.50 19.19
C ILE A 133 -5.95 0.07 19.14
N PRO A 134 -6.84 -0.50 18.32
CA PRO A 134 -8.23 -0.05 18.26
C PRO A 134 -8.96 -0.23 19.58
N GLY A 135 -9.96 0.60 19.82
CA GLY A 135 -10.87 0.40 20.96
C GLY A 135 -11.59 -0.94 20.86
N HIS A 136 -11.87 -1.53 22.01
CA HIS A 136 -12.49 -2.85 22.09
C HIS A 136 -13.27 -3.02 23.39
N TRP A 137 -14.23 -3.95 23.38
CA TRP A 137 -14.93 -4.35 24.59
C TRP A 137 -14.14 -5.35 25.41
N SER A 138 -14.07 -5.13 26.71
CA SER A 138 -13.49 -6.04 27.68
C SER A 138 -14.53 -6.38 28.75
N LEU A 139 -14.64 -7.63 29.13
CA LEU A 139 -15.55 -8.06 30.19
C LEU A 139 -14.89 -7.80 31.55
N ALA A 140 -15.54 -6.98 32.37
CA ALA A 140 -15.13 -6.67 33.74
C ALA A 140 -16.26 -7.07 34.71
N GLY A 141 -16.08 -8.17 35.42
CA GLY A 141 -17.17 -8.79 36.16
C GLY A 141 -18.30 -9.24 35.23
N ASN A 142 -19.51 -8.72 35.43
CA ASN A 142 -20.69 -9.07 34.63
C ASN A 142 -21.04 -8.01 33.57
N ASP A 143 -20.20 -7.00 33.39
CA ASP A 143 -20.46 -5.90 32.48
C ASP A 143 -19.35 -5.73 31.44
N TRP A 144 -19.75 -5.26 30.24
CA TRP A 144 -18.82 -4.89 29.19
C TRP A 144 -18.35 -3.45 29.39
N VAL A 145 -17.04 -3.27 29.41
CA VAL A 145 -16.38 -1.97 29.53
C VAL A 145 -15.64 -1.69 28.22
N TRP A 146 -15.82 -0.49 27.67
CA TRP A 146 -15.08 -0.07 26.49
C TRP A 146 -13.67 0.39 26.85
N VAL A 147 -12.68 -0.30 26.32
CA VAL A 147 -11.29 0.12 26.36
C VAL A 147 -11.04 0.99 25.11
N ARG A 148 -10.71 2.25 25.33
CA ARG A 148 -10.45 3.18 24.21
C ARG A 148 -9.18 2.79 23.46
N GLY A 149 -9.16 3.09 22.15
CA GLY A 149 -7.97 2.95 21.34
C GLY A 149 -6.81 3.77 21.90
N HIS A 150 -5.60 3.27 21.77
CA HIS A 150 -4.40 3.89 22.31
C HIS A 150 -3.15 3.50 21.53
N TRP A 151 -2.07 4.27 21.71
CA TRP A 151 -0.77 3.98 21.14
C TRP A 151 0.07 3.07 22.04
N LEU A 152 0.82 2.15 21.38
CA LEU A 152 1.91 1.39 22.00
C LEU A 152 3.24 2.05 21.68
#